data_1a86d322e6a4b7c8761d14bbb1017c01
#
_entry.id   1a86d322e6a4b7c8761d14bbb1017c01
#
_cell.length_a   1.000
_cell.length_b   1.000
_cell.length_c   1.000
_cell.angle_alpha   90.00
_cell.angle_beta   90.00
_cell.angle_gamma   90.00
#
_symmetry.space_group_name_H-M   'P 1'
#
loop_
_entity.id
_entity.type
_entity.pdbx_description
1 polymer ?
#
loop_
_entity_poly.entity_id
_entity_poly.type
_entity_poly.pdbx_seq_one_letter_code
_entity_poly.pdbx_strand_id
1 'polypeptide(L)'
;MANIQKQYDLFIDGKFVPASDGKTFEAHNPANGEVLASFAEATREDVDLAVKAARRALKSWRKTSPIERQNYLLKIADIIDQNAEHLALVETLDNGKPIRETSAVDIPMGADHFRYFAGCIRAQEGTATMLDDNTMSLVIHEPIGVVGQIIPWNFPFLMACWKLAPALAAGDTIVIKPSSHTSLSLMELVRLIADVLPAGVLNVITGAGSKSGQWILDHPDFDKLAFTGSTEIGRSVYQAAVDKLIPVTLELGGKSANMIFDDCDLEQAVEGVATGILFNQGQVCCAGSRVFVQEGIFDKFVAKLKTTFEGVKVGDPTDPSTQLGAQIYKSQQEKVLKYIKIGLEEGGELVTGGERYTENGCDKGFFMKPTILISKTNAARVCQEEIFGPVVVVQKFKTVDEVIELANDSVYGLGGGVFTGSLNTAMKVSRGVQTGRVWVNTYNAIPAGAPFGGYKESGIGRETHKVMLEHYSQTKNIMINLKEGTTGLYDVK
;
A
#
# COMPACT_ATOMS: atom_id res chain seq x y z
N MET A 1 -4.46 19.07 -20.80
CA MET A 1 -3.84 17.76 -21.06
C MET A 1 -2.62 17.66 -20.15
N ALA A 2 -2.40 16.51 -19.52
CA ALA A 2 -1.18 16.28 -18.74
C ALA A 2 0.05 16.42 -19.66
N ASN A 3 1.09 17.09 -19.19
CA ASN A 3 2.36 17.20 -19.93
C ASN A 3 3.21 15.93 -19.64
N ILE A 4 2.81 14.81 -20.25
CA ILE A 4 3.45 13.49 -20.10
C ILE A 4 4.53 13.35 -21.17
N GLN A 5 5.72 12.86 -20.78
CA GLN A 5 6.77 12.53 -21.73
C GLN A 5 6.40 11.29 -22.55
N LYS A 6 6.84 11.21 -23.80
CA LYS A 6 6.59 10.03 -24.63
C LYS A 6 7.36 8.80 -24.19
N GLN A 7 8.53 9.01 -23.56
CA GLN A 7 9.40 7.95 -23.07
C GLN A 7 10.02 8.34 -21.73
N TYR A 8 10.10 7.36 -20.83
CA TYR A 8 10.77 7.45 -19.53
C TYR A 8 11.88 6.42 -19.45
N ASP A 9 13.08 6.90 -19.16
CA ASP A 9 14.25 6.07 -18.93
C ASP A 9 14.33 5.64 -17.46
N LEU A 10 15.22 4.69 -17.14
CA LEU A 10 15.54 4.32 -15.75
C LEU A 10 16.17 5.52 -15.04
N PHE A 11 15.96 5.63 -13.72
CA PHE A 11 16.68 6.65 -12.93
C PHE A 11 17.73 5.97 -12.06
N ILE A 12 19.00 6.13 -12.42
CA ILE A 12 20.14 5.48 -11.75
C ILE A 12 21.23 6.51 -11.52
N ASP A 13 21.75 6.55 -10.28
CA ASP A 13 22.86 7.43 -9.89
C ASP A 13 22.62 8.92 -10.19
N GLY A 14 21.37 9.38 -9.97
CA GLY A 14 20.96 10.77 -10.22
C GLY A 14 20.74 11.14 -11.69
N LYS A 15 20.65 10.15 -12.59
CA LYS A 15 20.49 10.38 -14.03
C LYS A 15 19.41 9.49 -14.63
N PHE A 16 18.73 10.01 -15.64
CA PHE A 16 17.88 9.20 -16.52
C PHE A 16 18.77 8.50 -17.54
N VAL A 17 18.68 7.17 -17.60
CA VAL A 17 19.51 6.33 -18.48
C VAL A 17 18.61 5.28 -19.17
N PRO A 18 18.81 5.01 -20.48
CA PRO A 18 18.07 3.94 -21.15
C PRO A 18 18.40 2.59 -20.55
N ALA A 19 17.54 1.58 -20.75
CA ALA A 19 17.88 0.20 -20.43
C ALA A 19 19.11 -0.26 -21.24
N SER A 20 19.96 -1.09 -20.64
CA SER A 20 21.23 -1.54 -21.24
C SER A 20 21.05 -2.25 -22.58
N ASP A 21 19.89 -2.90 -22.82
CA ASP A 21 19.55 -3.55 -24.08
C ASP A 21 18.62 -2.69 -24.98
N GLY A 22 18.29 -1.48 -24.56
CA GLY A 22 17.44 -0.52 -25.28
C GLY A 22 15.96 -0.90 -25.37
N LYS A 23 15.50 -1.94 -24.66
CA LYS A 23 14.10 -2.36 -24.70
C LYS A 23 13.20 -1.46 -23.87
N THR A 24 11.96 -1.34 -24.33
CA THR A 24 10.91 -0.60 -23.67
C THR A 24 9.61 -1.40 -23.60
N PHE A 25 8.70 -0.97 -22.73
CA PHE A 25 7.31 -1.43 -22.68
C PHE A 25 6.38 -0.21 -22.60
N GLU A 26 5.11 -0.41 -22.95
CA GLU A 26 4.11 0.65 -22.99
C GLU A 26 3.21 0.62 -21.76
N ALA A 27 2.84 1.81 -21.26
CA ALA A 27 1.74 2.02 -20.34
C ALA A 27 0.49 2.44 -21.11
N HIS A 28 -0.66 1.89 -20.71
CA HIS A 28 -1.94 2.13 -21.37
C HIS A 28 -2.96 2.68 -20.38
N ASN A 29 -3.75 3.64 -20.85
CA ASN A 29 -4.89 4.14 -20.10
C ASN A 29 -5.96 3.05 -19.96
N PRO A 30 -6.31 2.60 -18.73
CA PRO A 30 -7.32 1.55 -18.52
C PRO A 30 -8.73 1.93 -19.01
N ALA A 31 -9.02 3.23 -19.11
CA ALA A 31 -10.33 3.72 -19.50
C ALA A 31 -10.61 3.62 -21.01
N ASN A 32 -9.58 3.62 -21.86
CA ASN A 32 -9.76 3.65 -23.31
C ASN A 32 -8.74 2.85 -24.13
N GLY A 33 -7.70 2.30 -23.47
CA GLY A 33 -6.64 1.52 -24.08
C GLY A 33 -5.58 2.33 -24.82
N GLU A 34 -5.61 3.67 -24.78
CA GLU A 34 -4.62 4.52 -25.42
C GLU A 34 -3.24 4.39 -24.75
N VAL A 35 -2.19 4.39 -25.56
CA VAL A 35 -0.81 4.42 -25.07
C VAL A 35 -0.53 5.79 -24.44
N LEU A 36 -0.13 5.79 -23.19
CA LEU A 36 0.25 7.00 -22.45
C LEU A 36 1.72 7.36 -22.66
N ALA A 37 2.60 6.38 -22.49
CA ALA A 37 4.05 6.53 -22.60
C ALA A 37 4.73 5.17 -22.77
N SER A 38 6.01 5.18 -23.14
CA SER A 38 6.89 4.03 -23.08
C SER A 38 7.89 4.17 -21.91
N PHE A 39 8.30 3.05 -21.36
CA PHE A 39 9.26 2.98 -20.23
C PHE A 39 10.41 2.04 -20.59
N ALA A 40 11.63 2.37 -20.18
CA ALA A 40 12.76 1.46 -20.28
C ALA A 40 12.48 0.15 -19.52
N GLU A 41 12.71 -1.01 -20.13
CA GLU A 41 12.60 -2.32 -19.49
C GLU A 41 13.97 -2.72 -18.92
N ALA A 42 14.20 -2.47 -17.61
CA ALA A 42 15.48 -2.74 -16.96
C ALA A 42 15.94 -4.17 -17.20
N THR A 43 17.24 -4.33 -17.43
CA THR A 43 17.96 -5.62 -17.48
C THR A 43 18.52 -6.00 -16.10
N ARG A 44 19.09 -7.20 -15.98
CA ARG A 44 19.81 -7.61 -14.77
C ARG A 44 21.02 -6.72 -14.48
N GLU A 45 21.68 -6.26 -15.53
CA GLU A 45 22.81 -5.33 -15.43
C GLU A 45 22.38 -3.97 -14.88
N ASP A 46 21.24 -3.45 -15.32
CA ASP A 46 20.69 -2.18 -14.82
C ASP A 46 20.35 -2.26 -13.32
N VAL A 47 19.81 -3.41 -12.86
CA VAL A 47 19.56 -3.65 -11.43
C VAL A 47 20.89 -3.63 -10.66
N ASP A 48 21.92 -4.30 -11.15
CA ASP A 48 23.27 -4.31 -10.54
C ASP A 48 23.87 -2.89 -10.48
N LEU A 49 23.71 -2.10 -11.55
CA LEU A 49 24.15 -0.70 -11.58
C LEU A 49 23.41 0.16 -10.54
N ALA A 50 22.11 -0.01 -10.40
CA ALA A 50 21.29 0.70 -9.42
C ALA A 50 21.72 0.35 -7.98
N VAL A 51 21.92 -0.94 -7.67
CA VAL A 51 22.37 -1.39 -6.35
C VAL A 51 23.79 -0.88 -6.05
N LYS A 52 24.71 -0.92 -7.01
CA LYS A 52 26.05 -0.36 -6.85
C LYS A 52 26.02 1.16 -6.61
N ALA A 53 25.15 1.90 -7.29
CA ALA A 53 24.95 3.32 -7.06
C ALA A 53 24.43 3.59 -5.64
N ALA A 54 23.40 2.85 -5.21
CA ALA A 54 22.86 2.93 -3.86
C ALA A 54 23.93 2.62 -2.79
N ARG A 55 24.71 1.57 -2.99
CA ARG A 55 25.80 1.17 -2.07
C ARG A 55 26.92 2.23 -1.98
N ARG A 56 27.25 2.91 -3.08
CA ARG A 56 28.19 4.05 -3.05
C ARG A 56 27.60 5.24 -2.28
N ALA A 57 26.36 5.63 -2.59
CA ALA A 57 25.70 6.77 -1.96
C ALA A 57 25.49 6.57 -0.45
N LEU A 58 25.25 5.36 0.00
CA LEU A 58 25.05 5.02 1.41
C LEU A 58 26.20 5.48 2.30
N LYS A 59 27.46 5.46 1.79
CA LYS A 59 28.65 5.84 2.56
C LYS A 59 28.61 7.29 3.08
N SER A 60 28.01 8.19 2.34
CA SER A 60 27.80 9.60 2.72
C SER A 60 26.40 9.83 3.29
N TRP A 61 25.36 9.24 2.67
CA TRP A 61 23.98 9.47 3.06
C TRP A 61 23.68 9.03 4.50
N ARG A 62 24.16 7.88 4.93
CA ARG A 62 24.01 7.39 6.32
C ARG A 62 24.64 8.29 7.39
N LYS A 63 25.51 9.21 6.99
CA LYS A 63 26.18 10.18 7.88
C LYS A 63 25.48 11.53 7.95
N THR A 64 24.45 11.75 7.11
CA THR A 64 23.65 12.97 7.16
C THR A 64 22.93 13.07 8.49
N SER A 65 22.82 14.28 8.99
CA SER A 65 22.11 14.55 10.24
C SER A 65 20.58 14.38 10.05
N PRO A 66 19.84 14.14 11.13
CA PRO A 66 18.37 14.16 11.07
C PRO A 66 17.79 15.46 10.49
N ILE A 67 18.44 16.61 10.74
CA ILE A 67 18.04 17.92 10.18
C ILE A 67 18.19 17.94 8.65
N GLU A 68 19.30 17.46 8.14
CA GLU A 68 19.53 17.42 6.69
C GLU A 68 18.49 16.52 6.01
N ARG A 69 18.24 15.32 6.54
CA ARG A 69 17.21 14.42 6.00
C ARG A 69 15.81 15.03 6.09
N GLN A 70 15.45 15.67 7.21
CA GLN A 70 14.20 16.41 7.33
C GLN A 70 14.02 17.44 6.20
N ASN A 71 15.06 18.22 5.91
CA ASN A 71 14.98 19.27 4.88
C ASN A 71 14.75 18.67 3.48
N TYR A 72 15.39 17.55 3.15
CA TYR A 72 15.13 16.82 1.91
C TYR A 72 13.66 16.36 1.80
N LEU A 73 13.14 15.74 2.87
CA LEU A 73 11.75 15.26 2.90
C LEU A 73 10.74 16.39 2.78
N LEU A 74 10.92 17.50 3.48
CA LEU A 74 10.06 18.67 3.37
C LEU A 74 10.09 19.27 1.96
N LYS A 75 11.28 19.36 1.35
CA LYS A 75 11.41 19.84 -0.03
C LYS A 75 10.67 18.95 -1.02
N ILE A 76 10.73 17.62 -0.87
CA ILE A 76 9.96 16.68 -1.69
C ILE A 76 8.46 16.91 -1.51
N ALA A 77 7.97 17.05 -0.27
CA ALA A 77 6.57 17.31 0.02
C ALA A 77 6.08 18.61 -0.63
N ASP A 78 6.88 19.68 -0.55
CA ASP A 78 6.54 20.97 -1.17
C ASP A 78 6.49 20.89 -2.71
N ILE A 79 7.38 20.11 -3.33
CA ILE A 79 7.35 19.84 -4.78
C ILE A 79 6.10 19.07 -5.16
N ILE A 80 5.69 18.07 -4.37
CA ILE A 80 4.45 17.32 -4.60
C ILE A 80 3.24 18.27 -4.59
N ASP A 81 3.12 19.13 -3.56
CA ASP A 81 2.01 20.09 -3.45
C ASP A 81 2.00 21.10 -4.62
N GLN A 82 3.17 21.60 -5.00
CA GLN A 82 3.29 22.55 -6.14
C GLN A 82 2.88 21.93 -7.47
N ASN A 83 2.90 20.59 -7.59
CA ASN A 83 2.55 19.85 -8.80
C ASN A 83 1.33 18.93 -8.62
N ALA A 84 0.52 19.16 -7.59
CA ALA A 84 -0.55 18.25 -7.18
C ALA A 84 -1.57 17.96 -8.28
N GLU A 85 -2.02 18.99 -9.02
CA GLU A 85 -2.98 18.83 -10.13
C GLU A 85 -2.40 17.95 -11.25
N HIS A 86 -1.14 18.18 -11.61
CA HIS A 86 -0.46 17.38 -12.63
C HIS A 86 -0.32 15.92 -12.20
N LEU A 87 0.19 15.69 -10.99
CA LEU A 87 0.41 14.34 -10.45
C LEU A 87 -0.92 13.58 -10.28
N ALA A 88 -1.99 14.26 -9.85
CA ALA A 88 -3.31 13.65 -9.73
C ALA A 88 -3.87 13.22 -11.10
N LEU A 89 -3.74 14.07 -12.12
CA LEU A 89 -4.16 13.73 -13.47
C LEU A 89 -3.35 12.55 -14.04
N VAL A 90 -2.04 12.55 -13.84
CA VAL A 90 -1.15 11.47 -14.26
C VAL A 90 -1.52 10.15 -13.59
N GLU A 91 -1.72 10.16 -12.26
CA GLU A 91 -2.15 8.97 -11.50
C GLU A 91 -3.50 8.44 -12.00
N THR A 92 -4.46 9.34 -12.29
CA THR A 92 -5.77 8.99 -12.85
C THR A 92 -5.66 8.30 -14.21
N LEU A 93 -4.86 8.86 -15.11
CA LEU A 93 -4.67 8.30 -16.45
C LEU A 93 -3.98 6.93 -16.44
N ASP A 94 -2.98 6.77 -15.57
CA ASP A 94 -2.16 5.57 -15.49
C ASP A 94 -2.89 4.41 -14.78
N ASN A 95 -3.71 4.73 -13.76
CA ASN A 95 -4.40 3.74 -12.94
C ASN A 95 -5.86 3.48 -13.33
N GLY A 96 -6.55 4.48 -13.89
CA GLY A 96 -7.99 4.42 -14.20
C GLY A 96 -8.91 4.84 -13.06
N LYS A 97 -8.39 5.22 -11.89
CA LYS A 97 -9.20 5.74 -10.77
C LYS A 97 -9.68 7.17 -11.00
N PRO A 98 -10.84 7.57 -10.43
CA PRO A 98 -11.38 8.90 -10.63
C PRO A 98 -10.46 10.01 -10.14
N ILE A 99 -10.39 11.12 -10.88
CA ILE A 99 -9.60 12.32 -10.55
C ILE A 99 -10.00 12.88 -9.17
N ARG A 100 -11.24 12.73 -8.74
CA ARG A 100 -11.72 13.12 -7.42
C ARG A 100 -11.00 12.39 -6.29
N GLU A 101 -10.58 11.14 -6.51
CA GLU A 101 -9.84 10.33 -5.54
C GLU A 101 -8.36 10.70 -5.53
N THR A 102 -7.72 10.79 -6.70
CA THR A 102 -6.31 11.11 -6.79
C THR A 102 -6.00 12.52 -6.27
N SER A 103 -6.87 13.51 -6.57
CA SER A 103 -6.71 14.88 -6.11
C SER A 103 -6.99 15.07 -4.61
N ALA A 104 -7.98 14.33 -4.05
CA ALA A 104 -8.37 14.51 -2.65
C ALA A 104 -7.62 13.59 -1.69
N VAL A 105 -7.06 12.47 -2.18
CA VAL A 105 -6.48 11.41 -1.33
C VAL A 105 -5.05 11.10 -1.72
N ASP A 106 -4.79 10.53 -2.90
CA ASP A 106 -3.49 9.91 -3.21
C ASP A 106 -2.33 10.90 -3.14
N ILE A 107 -2.47 12.04 -3.80
CA ILE A 107 -1.40 13.02 -3.89
C ILE A 107 -1.20 13.79 -2.57
N PRO A 108 -2.27 14.34 -1.93
CA PRO A 108 -2.12 15.01 -0.64
C PRO A 108 -1.57 14.10 0.46
N MET A 109 -2.01 12.84 0.52
CA MET A 109 -1.49 11.87 1.47
C MET A 109 -0.03 11.52 1.21
N GLY A 110 0.40 11.48 -0.06
CA GLY A 110 1.81 11.30 -0.40
C GLY A 110 2.69 12.41 0.17
N ALA A 111 2.30 13.67 -0.02
CA ALA A 111 2.99 14.83 0.55
C ALA A 111 3.00 14.80 2.10
N ASP A 112 1.85 14.45 2.70
CA ASP A 112 1.72 14.34 4.17
C ASP A 112 2.66 13.27 4.75
N HIS A 113 2.85 12.13 4.08
CA HIS A 113 3.78 11.09 4.53
C HIS A 113 5.23 11.60 4.59
N PHE A 114 5.67 12.36 3.60
CA PHE A 114 7.00 12.98 3.64
C PHE A 114 7.11 13.98 4.80
N ARG A 115 6.09 14.81 5.05
CA ARG A 115 6.07 15.74 6.19
C ARG A 115 6.06 15.02 7.53
N TYR A 116 5.25 13.95 7.63
CA TYR A 116 5.17 13.17 8.86
C TYR A 116 6.53 12.56 9.21
N PHE A 117 7.21 11.90 8.27
CA PHE A 117 8.53 11.30 8.55
C PHE A 117 9.64 12.34 8.71
N ALA A 118 9.53 13.52 8.09
CA ALA A 118 10.38 14.67 8.38
C ALA A 118 10.27 15.13 9.85
N GLY A 119 9.07 15.05 10.42
CA GLY A 119 8.85 15.30 11.85
C GLY A 119 9.36 14.16 12.72
N CYS A 120 9.03 12.92 12.38
CA CYS A 120 9.39 11.73 13.16
C CYS A 120 10.88 11.55 13.35
N ILE A 121 11.69 11.78 12.31
CA ILE A 121 13.15 11.57 12.40
C ILE A 121 13.82 12.55 13.39
N ARG A 122 13.24 13.75 13.57
CA ARG A 122 13.71 14.72 14.55
C ARG A 122 13.35 14.33 16.00
N ALA A 123 12.31 13.53 16.16
CA ALA A 123 11.79 13.05 17.45
C ALA A 123 12.21 11.59 17.74
N GLN A 124 13.01 10.97 16.88
CA GLN A 124 13.53 9.63 17.13
C GLN A 124 14.61 9.68 18.21
N GLU A 125 14.37 9.01 19.32
CA GLU A 125 15.25 8.95 20.46
C GLU A 125 15.94 7.59 20.56
N GLY A 126 17.16 7.59 21.11
CA GLY A 126 17.80 6.42 21.69
C GLY A 126 17.62 6.42 23.21
N THR A 127 18.17 5.43 23.90
CA THR A 127 18.15 5.39 25.37
C THR A 127 19.54 5.38 25.94
N ALA A 128 19.69 6.01 27.11
CA ALA A 128 20.88 5.91 27.95
C ALA A 128 20.45 5.45 29.34
N THR A 129 20.89 4.28 29.77
CA THR A 129 20.47 3.66 31.03
C THR A 129 21.69 3.27 31.86
N MET A 130 21.75 3.73 33.10
CA MET A 130 22.68 3.17 34.06
C MET A 130 22.15 1.81 34.55
N LEU A 131 22.87 0.74 34.27
CA LEU A 131 22.52 -0.61 34.70
C LEU A 131 22.95 -0.85 36.15
N ASP A 132 24.06 -0.22 36.54
CA ASP A 132 24.60 -0.10 37.89
C ASP A 132 25.48 1.17 37.96
N ASP A 133 26.14 1.41 39.10
CA ASP A 133 26.97 2.60 39.32
C ASP A 133 28.15 2.74 38.33
N ASN A 134 28.53 1.64 37.70
CA ASN A 134 29.72 1.59 36.85
C ASN A 134 29.43 1.18 35.41
N THR A 135 28.18 0.85 35.08
CA THR A 135 27.85 0.33 33.73
C THR A 135 26.75 1.15 33.09
N MET A 136 27.04 1.75 31.95
CA MET A 136 26.06 2.46 31.13
C MET A 136 25.76 1.69 29.84
N SER A 137 24.48 1.58 29.52
CA SER A 137 23.99 1.07 28.24
C SER A 137 23.44 2.23 27.39
N LEU A 138 23.99 2.41 26.19
CA LEU A 138 23.43 3.30 25.17
C LEU A 138 22.76 2.46 24.07
N VAL A 139 21.56 2.85 23.68
CA VAL A 139 20.88 2.27 22.52
C VAL A 139 20.75 3.34 21.47
N ILE A 140 21.28 3.07 20.29
CA ILE A 140 21.21 3.97 19.12
C ILE A 140 20.55 3.24 17.95
N HIS A 141 19.99 4.04 17.02
CA HIS A 141 19.43 3.56 15.75
C HIS A 141 20.35 3.96 14.59
N GLU A 142 20.71 3.00 13.76
CA GLU A 142 21.52 3.21 12.57
C GLU A 142 20.70 2.83 11.31
N PRO A 143 20.91 3.50 10.15
CA PRO A 143 20.30 3.08 8.89
C PRO A 143 20.55 1.61 8.59
N ILE A 144 19.51 0.92 8.06
CA ILE A 144 19.65 -0.50 7.73
C ILE A 144 20.58 -0.73 6.54
N GLY A 145 20.55 0.16 5.53
CA GLY A 145 21.47 0.08 4.40
C GLY A 145 20.84 0.35 3.04
N VAL A 146 21.03 -0.57 2.08
CA VAL A 146 20.42 -0.54 0.74
C VAL A 146 19.12 -1.30 0.76
N VAL A 147 18.02 -0.64 0.43
CA VAL A 147 16.67 -1.21 0.48
C VAL A 147 16.13 -1.45 -0.92
N GLY A 148 15.73 -2.70 -1.20
CA GLY A 148 14.95 -3.07 -2.38
C GLY A 148 13.46 -2.91 -2.10
N GLN A 149 12.78 -2.05 -2.88
CA GLN A 149 11.35 -1.76 -2.72
C GLN A 149 10.59 -2.15 -3.98
N ILE A 150 9.51 -2.93 -3.82
CA ILE A 150 8.63 -3.31 -4.93
C ILE A 150 7.21 -2.89 -4.56
N ILE A 151 6.59 -2.07 -5.41
CA ILE A 151 5.27 -1.48 -5.16
C ILE A 151 4.23 -1.97 -6.18
N PRO A 152 2.95 -2.05 -5.76
CA PRO A 152 1.85 -2.52 -6.58
C PRO A 152 1.31 -1.44 -7.53
N TRP A 153 0.31 -1.82 -8.31
CA TRP A 153 -0.32 -0.97 -9.31
C TRP A 153 -1.57 -0.21 -8.80
N ASN A 154 -2.12 -0.57 -7.65
CA ASN A 154 -3.40 -0.02 -7.20
C ASN A 154 -3.33 1.39 -6.57
N PHE A 155 -2.21 1.73 -5.94
CA PHE A 155 -1.89 3.07 -5.42
C PHE A 155 -0.43 3.41 -5.73
N PRO A 156 -0.07 3.55 -7.01
CA PRO A 156 1.33 3.65 -7.41
C PRO A 156 2.06 4.82 -6.75
N PHE A 157 1.48 6.03 -6.78
CA PHE A 157 2.06 7.21 -6.15
C PHE A 157 2.14 7.09 -4.62
N LEU A 158 1.02 6.74 -4.00
CA LEU A 158 0.93 6.68 -2.53
C LEU A 158 1.83 5.59 -1.95
N MET A 159 1.89 4.40 -2.57
CA MET A 159 2.76 3.31 -2.11
C MET A 159 4.24 3.62 -2.30
N ALA A 160 4.59 4.39 -3.33
CA ALA A 160 5.95 4.93 -3.46
C ALA A 160 6.28 5.86 -2.26
N CYS A 161 5.41 6.82 -1.96
CA CYS A 161 5.60 7.75 -0.84
C CYS A 161 5.69 7.01 0.52
N TRP A 162 4.86 5.98 0.74
CA TRP A 162 4.88 5.19 1.97
C TRP A 162 6.22 4.50 2.20
N LYS A 163 6.89 4.07 1.13
CA LYS A 163 8.17 3.36 1.23
C LYS A 163 9.37 4.29 1.16
N LEU A 164 9.30 5.35 0.34
CA LEU A 164 10.41 6.30 0.18
C LEU A 164 10.61 7.15 1.44
N ALA A 165 9.53 7.72 1.98
CA ALA A 165 9.63 8.69 3.08
C ALA A 165 10.31 8.10 4.34
N PRO A 166 9.90 6.94 4.90
CA PRO A 166 10.56 6.37 6.08
C PRO A 166 11.99 5.89 5.79
N ALA A 167 12.26 5.31 4.62
CA ALA A 167 13.61 4.85 4.28
C ALA A 167 14.59 6.02 4.16
N LEU A 168 14.21 7.10 3.46
CA LEU A 168 15.01 8.31 3.37
C LEU A 168 15.19 8.97 4.75
N ALA A 169 14.14 9.03 5.58
CA ALA A 169 14.21 9.53 6.93
C ALA A 169 15.22 8.76 7.79
N ALA A 170 15.20 7.43 7.72
CA ALA A 170 16.11 6.56 8.45
C ALA A 170 17.58 6.71 7.98
N GLY A 171 17.81 7.16 6.73
CA GLY A 171 19.14 7.31 6.16
C GLY A 171 19.57 6.16 5.26
N ASP A 172 18.60 5.40 4.77
CA ASP A 172 18.79 4.30 3.82
C ASP A 172 18.89 4.82 2.38
N THR A 173 19.49 4.04 1.51
CA THR A 173 19.47 4.24 0.06
C THR A 173 18.57 3.22 -0.60
N ILE A 174 17.98 3.58 -1.73
CA ILE A 174 16.79 2.89 -2.27
C ILE A 174 17.01 2.49 -3.72
N VAL A 175 16.59 1.27 -4.03
CA VAL A 175 16.26 0.82 -5.39
C VAL A 175 14.79 0.43 -5.38
N ILE A 176 13.95 1.24 -6.02
CA ILE A 176 12.50 1.03 -6.08
C ILE A 176 12.07 0.60 -7.48
N LYS A 177 11.12 -0.35 -7.50
CA LYS A 177 10.48 -0.85 -8.73
C LYS A 177 8.97 -0.69 -8.64
N PRO A 178 8.37 0.21 -9.45
CA PRO A 178 6.92 0.27 -9.61
C PRO A 178 6.39 -0.93 -10.39
N SER A 179 5.07 -1.15 -10.33
CA SER A 179 4.41 -2.07 -11.25
C SER A 179 4.60 -1.61 -12.70
N SER A 180 4.80 -2.56 -13.64
CA SER A 180 4.86 -2.24 -15.07
C SER A 180 3.54 -1.69 -15.64
N HIS A 181 2.43 -1.88 -14.94
CA HIS A 181 1.13 -1.32 -15.32
C HIS A 181 0.95 0.14 -14.91
N THR A 182 1.70 0.62 -13.91
CA THR A 182 1.53 1.95 -13.33
C THR A 182 2.87 2.53 -12.90
N SER A 183 3.74 2.79 -13.86
CA SER A 183 5.06 3.38 -13.61
C SER A 183 5.04 4.91 -13.69
N LEU A 184 4.00 5.50 -14.27
CA LEU A 184 4.01 6.87 -14.75
C LEU A 184 4.07 7.91 -13.63
N SER A 185 3.21 7.78 -12.62
CA SER A 185 3.14 8.77 -11.54
C SER A 185 4.41 8.80 -10.66
N LEU A 186 5.04 7.64 -10.41
CA LEU A 186 6.34 7.60 -9.74
C LEU A 186 7.44 8.24 -10.61
N MET A 187 7.49 7.94 -11.90
CA MET A 187 8.50 8.51 -12.79
C MET A 187 8.34 10.03 -12.96
N GLU A 188 7.10 10.54 -12.96
CA GLU A 188 6.85 11.98 -12.92
C GLU A 188 7.31 12.61 -11.60
N LEU A 189 7.06 11.98 -10.45
CA LEU A 189 7.61 12.43 -9.18
C LEU A 189 9.14 12.47 -9.23
N VAL A 190 9.78 11.40 -9.71
CA VAL A 190 11.23 11.31 -9.82
C VAL A 190 11.80 12.41 -10.72
N ARG A 191 11.12 12.72 -11.83
CA ARG A 191 11.52 13.82 -12.72
C ARG A 191 11.50 15.18 -12.00
N LEU A 192 10.51 15.40 -11.15
CA LEU A 192 10.35 16.64 -10.38
C LEU A 192 11.39 16.77 -9.25
N ILE A 193 11.85 15.66 -8.70
CA ILE A 193 12.79 15.64 -7.56
C ILE A 193 14.22 15.20 -7.94
N ALA A 194 14.53 15.05 -9.23
CA ALA A 194 15.81 14.49 -9.72
C ALA A 194 17.05 15.21 -9.13
N ASP A 195 16.95 16.53 -8.96
CA ASP A 195 18.04 17.36 -8.41
C ASP A 195 17.91 17.60 -6.90
N VAL A 196 16.97 16.93 -6.22
CA VAL A 196 16.77 17.14 -4.77
C VAL A 196 17.68 16.26 -3.95
N LEU A 197 17.73 14.96 -4.26
CA LEU A 197 18.52 13.98 -3.51
C LEU A 197 19.92 13.83 -4.11
N PRO A 198 20.96 13.54 -3.29
CA PRO A 198 22.25 13.19 -3.80
C PRO A 198 22.22 11.96 -4.74
N ALA A 199 23.07 11.96 -5.78
CA ALA A 199 23.12 10.87 -6.74
C ALA A 199 23.26 9.50 -6.06
N GLY A 200 22.47 8.52 -6.50
CA GLY A 200 22.47 7.15 -5.99
C GLY A 200 21.65 6.93 -4.70
N VAL A 201 21.19 7.98 -4.01
CA VAL A 201 20.30 7.82 -2.82
C VAL A 201 18.95 7.19 -3.21
N LEU A 202 18.37 7.63 -4.32
CA LEU A 202 17.20 7.05 -4.94
C LEU A 202 17.56 6.52 -6.32
N ASN A 203 17.16 5.28 -6.61
CA ASN A 203 17.26 4.67 -7.93
C ASN A 203 15.91 4.02 -8.27
N VAL A 204 15.45 4.20 -9.50
CA VAL A 204 14.17 3.64 -9.97
C VAL A 204 14.43 2.79 -11.19
N ILE A 205 14.00 1.55 -11.12
CA ILE A 205 14.05 0.60 -12.23
C ILE A 205 12.64 0.19 -12.61
N THR A 206 12.32 0.27 -13.89
CA THR A 206 11.02 -0.12 -14.46
C THR A 206 11.12 -1.46 -15.16
N GLY A 207 10.00 -2.15 -15.38
CA GLY A 207 9.95 -3.42 -16.08
C GLY A 207 9.03 -4.45 -15.43
N ALA A 208 8.91 -5.61 -16.08
CA ALA A 208 8.03 -6.69 -15.65
C ALA A 208 8.44 -7.26 -14.28
N GLY A 209 7.45 -7.62 -13.44
CA GLY A 209 7.68 -8.23 -12.14
C GLY A 209 8.47 -9.55 -12.21
N SER A 210 8.21 -10.37 -13.23
CA SER A 210 8.91 -11.64 -13.49
C SER A 210 10.34 -11.48 -13.99
N LYS A 211 10.78 -10.27 -14.34
CA LYS A 211 12.15 -9.94 -14.76
C LYS A 211 12.81 -9.03 -13.73
N SER A 212 12.61 -7.71 -13.84
CA SER A 212 13.28 -6.74 -12.95
C SER A 212 12.91 -6.93 -11.48
N GLY A 213 11.68 -7.36 -11.17
CA GLY A 213 11.28 -7.74 -9.82
C GLY A 213 12.08 -8.94 -9.31
N GLN A 214 12.16 -10.02 -10.11
CA GLN A 214 12.93 -11.22 -9.75
C GLN A 214 14.42 -10.90 -9.59
N TRP A 215 15.00 -10.06 -10.44
CA TRP A 215 16.42 -9.70 -10.32
C TRP A 215 16.72 -8.89 -9.04
N ILE A 216 15.78 -8.08 -8.54
CA ILE A 216 15.89 -7.48 -7.19
C ILE A 216 15.93 -8.59 -6.14
N LEU A 217 15.02 -9.58 -6.24
CA LEU A 217 14.97 -10.67 -5.28
C LEU A 217 16.24 -11.54 -5.31
N ASP A 218 16.83 -11.74 -6.48
CA ASP A 218 18.05 -12.55 -6.66
C ASP A 218 19.33 -11.81 -6.26
N HIS A 219 19.30 -10.46 -6.27
CA HIS A 219 20.53 -9.67 -6.04
C HIS A 219 21.00 -9.79 -4.58
N PRO A 220 22.29 -10.13 -4.34
CA PRO A 220 22.80 -10.42 -3.00
C PRO A 220 22.97 -9.19 -2.10
N ASP A 221 23.18 -7.99 -2.68
CA ASP A 221 23.65 -6.80 -1.95
C ASP A 221 22.51 -5.88 -1.45
N PHE A 222 21.33 -6.42 -1.20
CA PHE A 222 20.29 -5.71 -0.44
C PHE A 222 20.43 -6.03 1.05
N ASP A 223 20.22 -5.00 1.88
CA ASP A 223 20.18 -5.13 3.35
C ASP A 223 18.74 -5.29 3.86
N LYS A 224 17.73 -5.00 3.04
CA LYS A 224 16.31 -5.16 3.34
C LYS A 224 15.50 -5.26 2.06
N LEU A 225 14.39 -6.01 2.13
CA LEU A 225 13.33 -5.98 1.12
C LEU A 225 12.04 -5.40 1.70
N ALA A 226 11.32 -4.59 0.92
CA ALA A 226 10.01 -4.08 1.25
C ALA A 226 9.07 -4.29 0.06
N PHE A 227 7.97 -4.99 0.29
CA PHE A 227 7.05 -5.40 -0.76
C PHE A 227 5.60 -5.09 -0.37
N THR A 228 4.85 -4.59 -1.34
CA THR A 228 3.39 -4.53 -1.27
C THR A 228 2.83 -5.17 -2.54
N GLY A 229 1.90 -6.14 -2.36
CA GLY A 229 1.31 -6.86 -3.49
C GLY A 229 0.50 -8.09 -3.09
N SER A 230 0.39 -9.10 -3.98
CA SER A 230 -0.33 -10.31 -3.67
C SER A 230 0.39 -11.19 -2.65
N THR A 231 -0.39 -11.97 -1.87
CA THR A 231 0.15 -12.92 -0.88
C THR A 231 1.06 -13.96 -1.52
N GLU A 232 0.73 -14.44 -2.73
CA GLU A 232 1.54 -15.40 -3.48
C GLU A 232 2.95 -14.87 -3.76
N ILE A 233 3.06 -13.65 -4.31
CA ILE A 233 4.36 -13.01 -4.58
C ILE A 233 5.06 -12.63 -3.26
N GLY A 234 4.30 -12.19 -2.24
CA GLY A 234 4.84 -11.93 -0.91
C GLY A 234 5.59 -13.12 -0.29
N ARG A 235 5.10 -14.34 -0.50
CA ARG A 235 5.81 -15.57 -0.09
C ARG A 235 7.16 -15.73 -0.81
N SER A 236 7.22 -15.43 -2.10
CA SER A 236 8.47 -15.47 -2.88
C SER A 236 9.46 -14.39 -2.40
N VAL A 237 8.97 -13.18 -2.10
CA VAL A 237 9.80 -12.10 -1.53
C VAL A 237 10.34 -12.50 -0.14
N TYR A 238 9.49 -13.12 0.69
CA TYR A 238 9.90 -13.60 2.01
C TYR A 238 10.97 -14.68 1.91
N GLN A 239 10.80 -15.63 0.98
CA GLN A 239 11.81 -16.66 0.73
C GLN A 239 13.16 -16.06 0.30
N ALA A 240 13.15 -15.08 -0.61
CA ALA A 240 14.37 -14.39 -1.02
C ALA A 240 15.06 -13.63 0.13
N ALA A 241 14.30 -13.09 1.08
CA ALA A 241 14.84 -12.47 2.28
C ALA A 241 15.42 -13.49 3.26
N VAL A 242 14.77 -14.65 3.42
CA VAL A 242 15.25 -15.78 4.22
C VAL A 242 16.57 -16.31 3.69
N ASP A 243 16.69 -16.50 2.38
CA ASP A 243 17.91 -17.03 1.74
C ASP A 243 19.13 -16.08 1.94
N LYS A 244 18.89 -14.79 2.13
CA LYS A 244 19.90 -13.76 2.39
C LYS A 244 20.06 -13.42 3.88
N LEU A 245 19.15 -13.93 4.73
CA LEU A 245 19.07 -13.58 6.16
C LEU A 245 18.92 -12.05 6.40
N ILE A 246 18.08 -11.39 5.60
CA ILE A 246 17.83 -9.94 5.69
C ILE A 246 16.39 -9.65 6.14
N PRO A 247 16.15 -8.50 6.81
CA PRO A 247 14.82 -8.06 7.18
C PRO A 247 13.90 -7.84 5.97
N VAL A 248 12.61 -8.12 6.18
CA VAL A 248 11.58 -7.88 5.16
C VAL A 248 10.33 -7.27 5.80
N THR A 249 9.66 -6.37 5.07
CA THR A 249 8.30 -5.93 5.37
C THR A 249 7.40 -6.28 4.20
N LEU A 250 6.22 -6.84 4.52
CA LEU A 250 5.25 -7.33 3.54
C LEU A 250 3.89 -6.75 3.86
N GLU A 251 3.29 -6.07 2.89
CA GLU A 251 1.89 -5.66 2.90
C GLU A 251 1.17 -6.42 1.78
N LEU A 252 0.23 -7.28 2.13
CA LEU A 252 -0.33 -8.27 1.23
C LEU A 252 -1.85 -8.12 1.10
N GLY A 253 -2.50 -9.13 0.55
CA GLY A 253 -3.93 -9.14 0.30
C GLY A 253 -4.78 -9.15 1.58
N GLY A 254 -6.07 -8.90 1.39
CA GLY A 254 -7.04 -8.92 2.47
C GLY A 254 -8.43 -9.38 2.02
N LYS A 255 -9.24 -9.74 3.02
CA LYS A 255 -10.68 -10.04 2.87
C LYS A 255 -11.44 -9.41 4.02
N SER A 256 -11.32 -8.08 4.13
CA SER A 256 -11.76 -7.32 5.30
C SER A 256 -13.27 -7.40 5.50
N ALA A 257 -13.68 -7.43 6.78
CA ALA A 257 -15.06 -7.54 7.19
C ALA A 257 -15.61 -6.20 7.67
N ASN A 258 -16.79 -5.80 7.18
CA ASN A 258 -17.62 -4.75 7.76
C ASN A 258 -18.74 -5.38 8.57
N MET A 259 -18.90 -5.00 9.83
CA MET A 259 -19.87 -5.55 10.77
C MET A 259 -20.89 -4.47 11.13
N ILE A 260 -22.15 -4.65 10.70
CA ILE A 260 -23.21 -3.66 10.76
C ILE A 260 -24.25 -4.11 11.79
N PHE A 261 -24.34 -3.40 12.91
CA PHE A 261 -25.29 -3.67 13.99
C PHE A 261 -26.60 -2.93 13.79
N ASP A 262 -27.68 -3.43 14.39
CA ASP A 262 -29.03 -2.88 14.24
C ASP A 262 -29.24 -1.51 14.94
N ASP A 263 -28.33 -1.14 15.84
CA ASP A 263 -28.27 0.15 16.52
C ASP A 263 -27.41 1.20 15.79
N CYS A 264 -26.87 0.89 14.60
CA CYS A 264 -26.02 1.82 13.85
C CYS A 264 -26.82 2.97 13.20
N ASP A 265 -26.12 4.06 12.88
CA ASP A 265 -26.63 5.00 11.88
C ASP A 265 -26.58 4.34 10.50
N LEU A 266 -27.76 4.09 9.92
CA LEU A 266 -27.90 3.36 8.67
C LEU A 266 -27.27 4.11 7.48
N GLU A 267 -27.38 5.44 7.44
CA GLU A 267 -26.80 6.26 6.35
C GLU A 267 -25.28 6.16 6.40
N GLN A 268 -24.70 6.35 7.57
CA GLN A 268 -23.27 6.26 7.81
C GLN A 268 -22.73 4.85 7.51
N ALA A 269 -23.46 3.80 7.89
CA ALA A 269 -23.07 2.43 7.63
C ALA A 269 -23.06 2.09 6.13
N VAL A 270 -24.07 2.54 5.39
CA VAL A 270 -24.17 2.35 3.93
C VAL A 270 -23.07 3.13 3.21
N GLU A 271 -22.82 4.39 3.59
CA GLU A 271 -21.71 5.20 3.04
C GLU A 271 -20.35 4.55 3.34
N GLY A 272 -20.15 4.08 4.57
CA GLY A 272 -18.91 3.40 4.96
C GLY A 272 -18.65 2.12 4.18
N VAL A 273 -19.68 1.30 3.93
CA VAL A 273 -19.57 0.11 3.09
C VAL A 273 -19.32 0.48 1.63
N ALA A 274 -20.02 1.47 1.09
CA ALA A 274 -19.79 1.94 -0.28
C ALA A 274 -18.35 2.48 -0.44
N THR A 275 -17.90 3.34 0.46
CA THR A 275 -16.52 3.83 0.48
C THR A 275 -15.52 2.69 0.62
N GLY A 276 -15.82 1.69 1.45
CA GLY A 276 -14.96 0.53 1.71
C GLY A 276 -14.73 -0.37 0.50
N ILE A 277 -15.64 -0.38 -0.49
CA ILE A 277 -15.55 -1.29 -1.64
C ILE A 277 -15.52 -0.59 -3.00
N LEU A 278 -16.02 0.63 -3.12
CA LEU A 278 -16.06 1.33 -4.41
C LEU A 278 -14.85 2.23 -4.61
N PHE A 279 -14.23 2.73 -3.53
CA PHE A 279 -12.98 3.49 -3.59
C PHE A 279 -11.94 2.71 -4.39
N ASN A 280 -11.24 3.39 -5.29
CA ASN A 280 -10.29 2.79 -6.24
C ASN A 280 -10.86 1.53 -6.96
N GLN A 281 -12.13 1.54 -7.32
CA GLN A 281 -12.83 0.45 -8.02
C GLN A 281 -12.76 -0.90 -7.27
N GLY A 282 -12.67 -0.86 -5.93
CA GLY A 282 -12.49 -2.04 -5.09
C GLY A 282 -11.10 -2.68 -5.15
N GLN A 283 -10.16 -2.03 -5.83
CA GLN A 283 -8.77 -2.47 -5.97
C GLN A 283 -7.93 -2.00 -4.77
N VAL A 284 -8.41 -2.33 -3.57
CA VAL A 284 -7.85 -1.92 -2.28
C VAL A 284 -7.58 -3.15 -1.43
N CYS A 285 -6.36 -3.30 -0.92
CA CYS A 285 -5.98 -4.46 -0.11
C CYS A 285 -6.84 -4.63 1.16
N CYS A 286 -7.25 -3.52 1.77
CA CYS A 286 -8.13 -3.51 2.93
C CYS A 286 -9.61 -3.29 2.58
N ALA A 287 -10.02 -3.42 1.31
CA ALA A 287 -11.42 -3.25 0.91
C ALA A 287 -12.37 -4.10 1.78
N GLY A 288 -13.44 -3.47 2.27
CA GLY A 288 -14.47 -4.10 3.09
C GLY A 288 -15.39 -5.00 2.26
N SER A 289 -14.82 -6.01 1.63
CA SER A 289 -15.49 -6.87 0.64
C SER A 289 -16.43 -7.91 1.22
N ARG A 290 -16.33 -8.22 2.54
CA ARG A 290 -17.33 -8.99 3.30
C ARG A 290 -18.14 -8.02 4.16
N VAL A 291 -19.47 -8.10 4.09
CA VAL A 291 -20.36 -7.30 4.93
C VAL A 291 -21.28 -8.21 5.71
N PHE A 292 -21.12 -8.20 7.02
CA PHE A 292 -21.99 -8.90 7.95
C PHE A 292 -23.00 -7.92 8.51
N VAL A 293 -24.29 -8.19 8.32
CA VAL A 293 -25.38 -7.31 8.75
C VAL A 293 -26.25 -8.04 9.77
N GLN A 294 -26.49 -7.41 10.91
CA GLN A 294 -27.34 -7.98 11.94
C GLN A 294 -28.77 -8.19 11.41
N GLU A 295 -29.37 -9.34 11.73
CA GLU A 295 -30.62 -9.78 11.09
C GLU A 295 -31.77 -8.78 11.18
N GLY A 296 -31.84 -7.97 12.25
CA GLY A 296 -32.91 -7.00 12.49
C GLY A 296 -32.98 -5.85 11.46
N ILE A 297 -31.83 -5.50 10.82
CA ILE A 297 -31.80 -4.42 9.81
C ILE A 297 -31.39 -4.93 8.42
N PHE A 298 -31.20 -6.22 8.24
CA PHE A 298 -30.62 -6.79 7.02
C PHE A 298 -31.31 -6.33 5.74
N ASP A 299 -32.65 -6.53 5.65
CA ASP A 299 -33.35 -6.23 4.44
C ASP A 299 -33.39 -4.72 4.14
N LYS A 300 -33.52 -3.89 5.17
CA LYS A 300 -33.45 -2.42 5.06
C LYS A 300 -32.10 -1.95 4.62
N PHE A 301 -31.03 -2.52 5.19
CA PHE A 301 -29.65 -2.20 4.83
C PHE A 301 -29.35 -2.58 3.37
N VAL A 302 -29.67 -3.81 2.96
CA VAL A 302 -29.44 -4.31 1.58
C VAL A 302 -30.21 -3.47 0.56
N ALA A 303 -31.46 -3.13 0.82
CA ALA A 303 -32.25 -2.28 -0.07
C ALA A 303 -31.63 -0.91 -0.26
N LYS A 304 -31.13 -0.29 0.83
CA LYS A 304 -30.48 1.01 0.75
C LYS A 304 -29.11 0.95 0.07
N LEU A 305 -28.31 -0.06 0.38
CA LEU A 305 -27.03 -0.29 -0.27
C LEU A 305 -27.21 -0.51 -1.79
N LYS A 306 -28.24 -1.26 -2.19
CA LYS A 306 -28.61 -1.43 -3.60
C LYS A 306 -28.87 -0.09 -4.29
N THR A 307 -29.72 0.75 -3.69
CA THR A 307 -30.04 2.08 -4.23
C THR A 307 -28.77 2.93 -4.38
N THR A 308 -27.88 2.88 -3.38
CA THR A 308 -26.60 3.59 -3.42
C THR A 308 -25.71 3.11 -4.57
N PHE A 309 -25.58 1.78 -4.74
CA PHE A 309 -24.72 1.19 -5.79
C PHE A 309 -25.27 1.46 -7.20
N GLU A 310 -26.58 1.41 -7.39
CA GLU A 310 -27.24 1.72 -8.67
C GLU A 310 -27.15 3.22 -9.02
N GLY A 311 -27.01 4.09 -8.02
CA GLY A 311 -26.82 5.52 -8.21
C GLY A 311 -25.37 5.96 -8.49
N VAL A 312 -24.40 5.04 -8.44
CA VAL A 312 -22.98 5.37 -8.66
C VAL A 312 -22.71 5.74 -10.11
N LYS A 313 -22.15 6.93 -10.34
CA LYS A 313 -21.74 7.37 -11.66
C LYS A 313 -20.45 6.67 -12.09
N VAL A 314 -20.57 5.72 -13.00
CA VAL A 314 -19.46 5.07 -13.69
C VAL A 314 -19.13 5.86 -14.96
N GLY A 315 -17.87 6.13 -15.24
CA GLY A 315 -17.52 6.94 -16.43
C GLY A 315 -16.05 7.28 -16.56
N ASP A 316 -15.77 8.26 -17.43
CA ASP A 316 -14.43 8.80 -17.66
C ASP A 316 -13.78 9.21 -16.33
N PRO A 317 -12.62 8.61 -15.95
CA PRO A 317 -11.94 8.92 -14.68
C PRO A 317 -11.49 10.39 -14.58
N THR A 318 -11.32 11.09 -15.70
CA THR A 318 -10.92 12.50 -15.73
C THR A 318 -12.08 13.49 -15.48
N ASP A 319 -13.34 13.02 -15.56
CA ASP A 319 -14.51 13.81 -15.18
C ASP A 319 -14.62 13.89 -13.64
N PRO A 320 -14.57 15.10 -13.03
CA PRO A 320 -14.67 15.24 -11.56
C PRO A 320 -15.96 14.67 -10.94
N SER A 321 -17.01 14.49 -11.73
CA SER A 321 -18.28 13.90 -11.26
C SER A 321 -18.29 12.37 -11.30
N THR A 322 -17.32 11.73 -11.95
CA THR A 322 -17.19 10.26 -11.96
C THR A 322 -16.86 9.73 -10.57
N GLN A 323 -17.58 8.68 -10.15
CA GLN A 323 -17.44 8.06 -8.84
C GLN A 323 -16.75 6.68 -8.91
N LEU A 324 -16.81 6.03 -10.06
CA LEU A 324 -16.17 4.73 -10.28
C LEU A 324 -15.50 4.72 -11.67
N GLY A 325 -14.21 4.48 -11.70
CA GLY A 325 -13.41 4.42 -12.91
C GLY A 325 -13.26 2.99 -13.47
N ALA A 326 -12.20 2.78 -14.27
CA ALA A 326 -11.90 1.49 -14.89
C ALA A 326 -11.05 0.59 -13.98
N GLN A 327 -11.22 -0.73 -14.11
CA GLN A 327 -10.24 -1.70 -13.59
C GLN A 327 -8.92 -1.53 -14.34
N ILE A 328 -7.80 -1.87 -13.71
CA ILE A 328 -6.47 -1.58 -14.24
C ILE A 328 -6.18 -2.25 -15.61
N TYR A 329 -6.63 -3.45 -15.83
CA TYR A 329 -6.42 -4.20 -17.09
C TYR A 329 -7.47 -5.30 -17.28
N LYS A 330 -7.52 -5.84 -18.51
CA LYS A 330 -8.52 -6.82 -18.95
C LYS A 330 -8.59 -8.06 -18.06
N SER A 331 -7.45 -8.66 -17.71
CA SER A 331 -7.47 -9.89 -16.90
C SER A 331 -7.93 -9.65 -15.46
N GLN A 332 -7.80 -8.43 -14.91
CA GLN A 332 -8.39 -8.06 -13.62
C GLN A 332 -9.92 -7.96 -13.73
N GLN A 333 -10.45 -7.33 -14.77
CA GLN A 333 -11.89 -7.32 -15.04
C GLN A 333 -12.45 -8.75 -15.22
N GLU A 334 -11.76 -9.60 -15.97
CA GLU A 334 -12.14 -11.00 -16.18
C GLU A 334 -12.12 -11.79 -14.86
N LYS A 335 -11.12 -11.52 -13.99
CA LYS A 335 -11.05 -12.10 -12.64
C LYS A 335 -12.29 -11.73 -11.83
N VAL A 336 -12.68 -10.46 -11.82
CA VAL A 336 -13.88 -9.99 -11.09
C VAL A 336 -15.13 -10.71 -11.59
N LEU A 337 -15.36 -10.75 -12.91
CA LEU A 337 -16.50 -11.45 -13.52
C LEU A 337 -16.51 -12.95 -13.20
N LYS A 338 -15.35 -13.59 -13.21
CA LYS A 338 -15.20 -15.00 -12.83
C LYS A 338 -15.63 -15.24 -11.38
N TYR A 339 -15.23 -14.39 -10.43
CA TYR A 339 -15.63 -14.55 -9.03
C TYR A 339 -17.11 -14.30 -8.82
N ILE A 340 -17.72 -13.35 -9.54
CA ILE A 340 -19.17 -13.15 -9.50
C ILE A 340 -19.88 -14.45 -9.95
N LYS A 341 -19.44 -15.05 -11.06
CA LYS A 341 -19.97 -16.32 -11.56
C LYS A 341 -19.81 -17.46 -10.54
N ILE A 342 -18.61 -17.60 -9.94
CA ILE A 342 -18.35 -18.59 -8.87
C ILE A 342 -19.33 -18.39 -7.71
N GLY A 343 -19.55 -17.14 -7.27
CA GLY A 343 -20.47 -16.87 -6.17
C GLY A 343 -21.91 -17.30 -6.46
N LEU A 344 -22.37 -17.12 -7.69
CA LEU A 344 -23.68 -17.58 -8.14
C LEU A 344 -23.76 -19.11 -8.24
N GLU A 345 -22.73 -19.77 -8.78
CA GLU A 345 -22.63 -21.23 -8.87
C GLU A 345 -22.58 -21.90 -7.47
N GLU A 346 -22.01 -21.22 -6.47
CA GLU A 346 -22.01 -21.67 -5.07
C GLU A 346 -23.31 -21.32 -4.30
N GLY A 347 -24.37 -20.90 -5.01
CA GLY A 347 -25.68 -20.66 -4.46
C GLY A 347 -25.90 -19.25 -3.85
N GLY A 348 -25.02 -18.31 -4.18
CA GLY A 348 -25.19 -16.90 -3.88
C GLY A 348 -26.31 -16.26 -4.71
N GLU A 349 -26.81 -15.10 -4.25
CA GLU A 349 -27.84 -14.31 -4.91
C GLU A 349 -27.23 -12.99 -5.40
N LEU A 350 -27.48 -12.63 -6.67
CA LEU A 350 -27.12 -11.33 -7.21
C LEU A 350 -28.22 -10.31 -6.90
N VAL A 351 -27.87 -9.27 -6.14
CA VAL A 351 -28.79 -8.17 -5.81
C VAL A 351 -28.75 -7.06 -6.85
N THR A 352 -27.54 -6.70 -7.33
CA THR A 352 -27.33 -5.70 -8.40
C THR A 352 -25.93 -5.84 -9.01
N GLY A 353 -25.72 -5.28 -10.20
CA GLY A 353 -24.44 -5.30 -10.92
C GLY A 353 -24.17 -6.64 -11.62
N GLY A 354 -22.98 -7.19 -11.39
CA GLY A 354 -22.59 -8.51 -11.91
C GLY A 354 -22.02 -8.53 -13.31
N GLU A 355 -21.88 -7.39 -13.98
CA GLU A 355 -21.49 -7.31 -15.38
C GLU A 355 -20.57 -6.10 -15.66
N ARG A 356 -20.02 -6.08 -16.87
CA ARG A 356 -19.28 -4.91 -17.38
C ARG A 356 -20.22 -3.72 -17.52
N TYR A 357 -19.67 -2.52 -17.31
CA TYR A 357 -20.33 -1.27 -17.70
C TYR A 357 -19.78 -0.82 -19.04
N THR A 358 -20.66 -0.65 -20.05
CA THR A 358 -20.28 -0.36 -21.44
C THR A 358 -20.97 0.89 -22.02
N GLU A 359 -21.74 1.59 -21.19
CA GLU A 359 -22.45 2.80 -21.59
C GLU A 359 -21.51 4.03 -21.57
N ASN A 360 -21.92 5.12 -22.20
CA ASN A 360 -21.26 6.42 -22.18
C ASN A 360 -19.76 6.37 -22.61
N GLY A 361 -19.42 5.50 -23.57
CA GLY A 361 -18.05 5.36 -24.10
C GLY A 361 -17.14 4.46 -23.27
N CYS A 362 -17.67 3.79 -22.23
CA CYS A 362 -16.93 2.88 -21.36
C CYS A 362 -16.71 1.47 -21.96
N ASP A 363 -17.23 1.21 -23.17
CA ASP A 363 -17.06 -0.04 -23.91
C ASP A 363 -15.61 -0.34 -24.29
N LYS A 364 -14.78 0.71 -24.43
CA LYS A 364 -13.35 0.62 -24.78
C LYS A 364 -12.46 0.27 -23.61
N GLY A 365 -12.91 0.53 -22.37
CA GLY A 365 -12.15 0.33 -21.14
C GLY A 365 -12.63 -0.86 -20.32
N PHE A 366 -12.05 -0.99 -19.14
CA PHE A 366 -12.29 -2.15 -18.25
C PHE A 366 -13.27 -1.81 -17.12
N PHE A 367 -14.40 -1.19 -17.44
CA PHE A 367 -15.38 -0.74 -16.46
C PHE A 367 -16.26 -1.87 -15.97
N MET A 368 -16.66 -1.80 -14.69
CA MET A 368 -17.55 -2.75 -14.01
C MET A 368 -18.71 -2.03 -13.35
N LYS A 369 -19.89 -2.65 -13.31
CA LYS A 369 -20.98 -2.18 -12.45
C LYS A 369 -20.67 -2.52 -10.98
N PRO A 370 -20.94 -1.60 -10.03
CA PRO A 370 -20.94 -1.94 -8.60
C PRO A 370 -21.80 -3.16 -8.35
N THR A 371 -21.26 -4.15 -7.61
CA THR A 371 -21.89 -5.46 -7.50
C THR A 371 -22.13 -5.84 -6.05
N ILE A 372 -23.36 -6.30 -5.74
CA ILE A 372 -23.75 -6.84 -4.45
C ILE A 372 -24.18 -8.30 -4.64
N LEU A 373 -23.50 -9.19 -3.92
CA LEU A 373 -23.88 -10.60 -3.78
C LEU A 373 -24.35 -10.86 -2.34
N ILE A 374 -25.34 -11.72 -2.17
CA ILE A 374 -25.70 -12.29 -0.86
C ILE A 374 -25.19 -13.74 -0.85
N SER A 375 -24.45 -14.11 0.19
CA SER A 375 -24.01 -15.47 0.43
C SER A 375 -24.64 -16.04 1.70
N LYS A 376 -24.98 -17.33 1.68
CA LYS A 376 -25.56 -18.05 2.83
C LYS A 376 -24.48 -18.62 3.75
N THR A 377 -23.23 -18.66 3.31
CA THR A 377 -22.11 -19.25 4.06
C THR A 377 -20.83 -18.45 3.89
N ASN A 378 -20.06 -18.33 4.98
CA ASN A 378 -18.74 -17.72 4.93
C ASN A 378 -17.69 -18.62 4.25
N ALA A 379 -17.98 -19.92 4.07
CA ALA A 379 -17.09 -20.85 3.39
C ALA A 379 -17.07 -20.71 1.84
N ALA A 380 -18.00 -19.94 1.26
CA ALA A 380 -18.01 -19.69 -0.17
C ALA A 380 -16.73 -18.96 -0.61
N ARG A 381 -16.19 -19.30 -1.78
CA ARG A 381 -14.95 -18.72 -2.32
C ARG A 381 -15.01 -17.20 -2.42
N VAL A 382 -16.16 -16.65 -2.78
CA VAL A 382 -16.38 -15.18 -2.81
C VAL A 382 -16.27 -14.51 -1.45
N CYS A 383 -16.38 -15.28 -0.35
CA CYS A 383 -16.21 -14.82 1.03
C CYS A 383 -14.78 -15.04 1.55
N GLN A 384 -14.03 -15.96 0.97
CA GLN A 384 -12.70 -16.36 1.45
C GLN A 384 -11.56 -15.80 0.58
N GLU A 385 -11.76 -15.70 -0.74
CA GLU A 385 -10.72 -15.31 -1.68
C GLU A 385 -10.81 -13.83 -2.06
N GLU A 386 -9.67 -13.19 -2.28
CA GLU A 386 -9.58 -11.78 -2.66
C GLU A 386 -9.98 -11.56 -4.12
N ILE A 387 -11.08 -10.84 -4.35
CA ILE A 387 -11.61 -10.51 -5.69
C ILE A 387 -10.85 -9.32 -6.28
N PHE A 388 -10.62 -8.28 -5.49
CA PHE A 388 -9.92 -7.05 -5.85
C PHE A 388 -10.67 -6.23 -6.94
N GLY A 389 -11.97 -6.04 -6.73
CA GLY A 389 -12.88 -5.31 -7.62
C GLY A 389 -14.12 -4.83 -6.86
N PRO A 390 -15.05 -4.08 -7.51
CA PRO A 390 -16.17 -3.43 -6.86
C PRO A 390 -17.31 -4.43 -6.53
N VAL A 391 -16.98 -5.46 -5.77
CA VAL A 391 -17.87 -6.55 -5.41
C VAL A 391 -17.90 -6.72 -3.89
N VAL A 392 -19.07 -6.56 -3.30
CA VAL A 392 -19.32 -6.82 -1.89
C VAL A 392 -20.18 -8.09 -1.72
N VAL A 393 -19.83 -8.89 -0.71
CA VAL A 393 -20.62 -10.08 -0.34
C VAL A 393 -21.24 -9.85 1.03
N VAL A 394 -22.58 -9.89 1.08
CA VAL A 394 -23.37 -9.59 2.28
C VAL A 394 -23.89 -10.88 2.91
N GLN A 395 -23.79 -10.97 4.24
CA GLN A 395 -24.27 -12.11 5.05
C GLN A 395 -24.98 -11.61 6.30
N LYS A 396 -25.90 -12.44 6.82
CA LYS A 396 -26.57 -12.17 8.11
C LYS A 396 -25.75 -12.68 9.28
N PHE A 397 -25.88 -12.00 10.43
CA PHE A 397 -25.45 -12.52 11.73
C PHE A 397 -26.48 -12.15 12.82
N LYS A 398 -26.38 -12.78 14.00
CA LYS A 398 -27.30 -12.57 15.13
C LYS A 398 -26.64 -11.93 16.33
N THR A 399 -25.47 -12.41 16.72
CA THR A 399 -24.81 -12.00 17.97
C THR A 399 -23.42 -11.41 17.74
N VAL A 400 -22.95 -10.62 18.70
CA VAL A 400 -21.60 -10.03 18.68
C VAL A 400 -20.52 -11.10 18.57
N ASP A 401 -20.65 -12.20 19.32
CA ASP A 401 -19.64 -13.26 19.32
C ASP A 401 -19.60 -14.01 18.00
N GLU A 402 -20.77 -14.31 17.41
CA GLU A 402 -20.88 -14.91 16.08
C GLU A 402 -20.20 -14.06 15.00
N VAL A 403 -20.43 -12.75 14.96
CA VAL A 403 -19.84 -11.89 13.93
C VAL A 403 -18.35 -11.75 14.06
N ILE A 404 -17.82 -11.80 15.30
CA ILE A 404 -16.37 -11.84 15.54
C ILE A 404 -15.76 -13.14 15.00
N GLU A 405 -16.40 -14.29 15.23
CA GLU A 405 -15.99 -15.58 14.70
C GLU A 405 -16.01 -15.57 13.16
N LEU A 406 -17.10 -15.12 12.54
CA LEU A 406 -17.22 -15.00 11.08
C LEU A 406 -16.18 -14.04 10.47
N ALA A 407 -15.92 -12.91 11.12
CA ALA A 407 -14.90 -11.96 10.66
C ALA A 407 -13.49 -12.57 10.70
N ASN A 408 -13.20 -13.36 11.74
CA ASN A 408 -11.92 -14.03 11.95
C ASN A 408 -11.73 -15.30 11.09
N ASP A 409 -12.82 -15.88 10.58
CA ASP A 409 -12.78 -17.06 9.71
C ASP A 409 -12.31 -16.67 8.29
N SER A 410 -11.03 -16.40 8.19
CA SER A 410 -10.29 -16.07 6.96
C SER A 410 -8.79 -16.25 7.20
N VAL A 411 -8.03 -16.58 6.16
CA VAL A 411 -6.56 -16.57 6.20
C VAL A 411 -5.98 -15.16 6.29
N TYR A 412 -6.78 -14.15 6.00
CA TYR A 412 -6.41 -12.74 6.01
C TYR A 412 -6.73 -12.05 7.34
N GLY A 413 -6.08 -10.91 7.56
CA GLY A 413 -6.33 -10.07 8.72
C GLY A 413 -5.77 -8.64 8.54
N LEU A 414 -6.13 -7.95 7.42
CA LEU A 414 -5.61 -6.62 7.13
C LEU A 414 -6.44 -5.51 7.79
N GLY A 415 -7.71 -5.44 7.46
CA GLY A 415 -8.62 -4.41 7.95
C GLY A 415 -9.98 -4.95 8.38
N GLY A 416 -10.76 -4.13 9.09
CA GLY A 416 -12.15 -4.39 9.45
C GLY A 416 -12.87 -3.13 9.86
N GLY A 417 -14.18 -3.07 9.63
CA GLY A 417 -15.06 -1.98 10.04
C GLY A 417 -16.16 -2.45 10.99
N VAL A 418 -16.54 -1.61 11.93
CA VAL A 418 -17.70 -1.84 12.80
C VAL A 418 -18.58 -0.61 12.83
N PHE A 419 -19.88 -0.79 12.62
CA PHE A 419 -20.88 0.27 12.64
C PHE A 419 -21.92 -0.03 13.71
N THR A 420 -21.96 0.76 14.76
CA THR A 420 -22.83 0.60 15.94
C THR A 420 -22.95 1.91 16.71
N GLY A 421 -24.06 2.15 17.35
CA GLY A 421 -24.26 3.23 18.31
C GLY A 421 -23.66 2.94 19.70
N SER A 422 -23.28 1.68 19.99
CA SER A 422 -22.78 1.23 21.28
C SER A 422 -21.26 1.23 21.34
N LEU A 423 -20.66 2.08 22.17
CA LEU A 423 -19.22 2.07 22.42
C LEU A 423 -18.74 0.69 22.95
N ASN A 424 -19.51 0.04 23.81
CA ASN A 424 -19.17 -1.27 24.36
C ASN A 424 -19.10 -2.34 23.27
N THR A 425 -20.07 -2.35 22.34
CA THR A 425 -20.10 -3.24 21.17
C THR A 425 -18.91 -2.96 20.27
N ALA A 426 -18.66 -1.69 19.93
CA ALA A 426 -17.53 -1.27 19.11
C ALA A 426 -16.20 -1.75 19.69
N MET A 427 -15.98 -1.57 21.01
CA MET A 427 -14.75 -2.00 21.67
C MET A 427 -14.62 -3.51 21.79
N LYS A 428 -15.74 -4.24 22.05
CA LYS A 428 -15.71 -5.72 22.09
C LYS A 428 -15.35 -6.29 20.72
N VAL A 429 -15.97 -5.80 19.65
CA VAL A 429 -15.68 -6.21 18.26
C VAL A 429 -14.24 -5.86 17.90
N SER A 430 -13.83 -4.60 18.10
CA SER A 430 -12.48 -4.15 17.72
C SER A 430 -11.36 -4.93 18.41
N ARG A 431 -11.58 -5.42 19.63
CA ARG A 431 -10.62 -6.28 20.35
C ARG A 431 -10.70 -7.75 19.95
N GLY A 432 -11.87 -8.20 19.49
CA GLY A 432 -12.12 -9.60 19.13
C GLY A 432 -11.65 -9.96 17.73
N VAL A 433 -11.62 -9.00 16.79
CA VAL A 433 -11.20 -9.28 15.40
C VAL A 433 -9.69 -9.32 15.26
N GLN A 434 -9.20 -10.30 14.52
CA GLN A 434 -7.77 -10.54 14.25
C GLN A 434 -7.31 -9.78 13.00
N THR A 435 -7.25 -8.45 13.10
CA THR A 435 -6.88 -7.57 11.98
C THR A 435 -6.00 -6.43 12.47
N GLY A 436 -5.12 -5.95 11.60
CA GLY A 436 -4.16 -4.92 11.97
C GLY A 436 -4.76 -3.50 12.06
N ARG A 437 -5.90 -3.26 11.39
CA ARG A 437 -6.63 -2.01 11.43
C ARG A 437 -8.13 -2.25 11.64
N VAL A 438 -8.73 -1.51 12.56
CA VAL A 438 -10.20 -1.47 12.74
C VAL A 438 -10.68 -0.02 12.63
N TRP A 439 -11.72 0.19 11.83
CA TRP A 439 -12.44 1.44 11.75
C TRP A 439 -13.77 1.33 12.52
N VAL A 440 -14.12 2.35 13.27
CA VAL A 440 -15.40 2.43 13.99
C VAL A 440 -16.21 3.57 13.39
N ASN A 441 -17.40 3.26 12.88
CA ASN A 441 -18.33 4.20 12.25
C ASN A 441 -17.70 5.02 11.09
N THR A 442 -16.70 4.48 10.42
CA THR A 442 -16.02 5.04 9.24
C THR A 442 -15.29 3.92 8.50
N TYR A 443 -14.73 4.19 7.30
CA TYR A 443 -13.87 3.27 6.57
C TYR A 443 -12.81 3.99 5.74
N ASN A 444 -11.70 3.33 5.39
CA ASN A 444 -10.59 3.81 4.56
C ASN A 444 -9.84 5.07 5.06
N ALA A 445 -10.04 5.53 6.29
CA ALA A 445 -9.20 6.58 6.85
C ALA A 445 -7.81 6.01 7.23
N ILE A 446 -6.76 6.43 6.50
CA ILE A 446 -5.39 5.90 6.68
C ILE A 446 -4.39 7.07 6.81
N PRO A 447 -4.45 7.86 7.90
CA PRO A 447 -3.52 8.97 8.11
C PRO A 447 -2.09 8.46 8.39
N ALA A 448 -1.09 9.25 8.03
CA ALA A 448 0.33 8.95 8.22
C ALA A 448 0.71 8.60 9.67
N GLY A 449 0.01 9.18 10.65
CA GLY A 449 0.26 8.98 12.09
C GLY A 449 -0.35 7.72 12.70
N ALA A 450 -0.98 6.84 11.91
CA ALA A 450 -1.61 5.63 12.43
C ALA A 450 -1.05 4.38 11.74
N PRO A 451 -0.54 3.36 12.49
CA PRO A 451 0.09 2.18 11.90
C PRO A 451 -0.90 1.38 11.05
N PHE A 452 -0.45 0.96 9.86
CA PHE A 452 -1.20 0.11 8.92
C PHE A 452 -0.43 -1.18 8.68
N GLY A 453 -1.12 -2.31 8.59
CA GLY A 453 -0.53 -3.61 8.28
C GLY A 453 -1.35 -4.78 8.77
N GLY A 454 -1.03 -5.97 8.26
CA GLY A 454 -1.84 -7.17 8.43
C GLY A 454 -1.47 -8.03 9.63
N TYR A 455 -2.44 -8.86 10.04
CA TYR A 455 -2.27 -10.10 10.78
C TYR A 455 -2.29 -11.27 9.79
N LYS A 456 -1.97 -12.47 10.23
CA LYS A 456 -2.06 -13.70 9.44
C LYS A 456 -1.33 -13.57 8.08
N GLU A 457 -1.97 -13.98 6.97
CA GLU A 457 -1.39 -13.93 5.63
C GLU A 457 -1.50 -12.56 4.95
N SER A 458 -1.96 -11.52 5.66
CA SER A 458 -2.03 -10.16 5.15
C SER A 458 -0.74 -9.37 5.29
N GLY A 459 0.28 -9.87 5.96
CA GLY A 459 1.58 -9.24 5.94
C GLY A 459 2.43 -9.39 7.21
N ILE A 460 3.63 -8.81 7.13
CA ILE A 460 4.65 -8.79 8.18
C ILE A 460 5.18 -7.36 8.31
N GLY A 461 5.18 -6.83 9.52
CA GLY A 461 5.57 -5.44 9.79
C GLY A 461 4.37 -4.49 9.75
N ARG A 462 4.66 -3.19 9.67
CA ARG A 462 3.68 -2.12 9.57
C ARG A 462 4.16 -1.06 8.62
N GLU A 463 3.22 -0.38 7.96
CA GLU A 463 3.43 0.82 7.15
C GLU A 463 2.89 2.05 7.89
N THR A 464 3.20 3.24 7.38
CA THR A 464 2.83 4.51 7.98
C THR A 464 3.39 4.67 9.41
N HIS A 465 2.97 5.59 10.24
CA HIS A 465 3.36 5.75 11.64
C HIS A 465 4.88 5.65 11.92
N LYS A 466 5.36 6.27 13.00
CA LYS A 466 6.78 6.27 13.39
C LYS A 466 7.41 4.88 13.58
N VAL A 467 6.59 3.83 13.77
CA VAL A 467 7.07 2.43 13.84
C VAL A 467 7.84 2.00 12.60
N MET A 468 7.61 2.65 11.45
CA MET A 468 8.37 2.40 10.23
C MET A 468 9.86 2.69 10.38
N LEU A 469 10.25 3.67 11.19
CA LEU A 469 11.66 3.97 11.43
C LEU A 469 12.40 2.79 12.07
N GLU A 470 11.71 1.98 12.90
CA GLU A 470 12.25 0.75 13.46
C GLU A 470 12.50 -0.31 12.37
N HIS A 471 11.60 -0.38 11.38
CA HIS A 471 11.74 -1.32 10.26
C HIS A 471 12.82 -0.92 9.25
N TYR A 472 13.23 0.35 9.23
CA TYR A 472 14.30 0.90 8.38
C TYR A 472 15.57 1.24 9.17
N SER A 473 15.68 0.77 10.41
CA SER A 473 16.84 0.99 11.27
C SER A 473 17.32 -0.30 11.90
N GLN A 474 18.60 -0.34 12.25
CA GLN A 474 19.17 -1.36 13.11
C GLN A 474 19.43 -0.77 14.50
N THR A 475 19.05 -1.50 15.53
CA THR A 475 19.31 -1.13 16.91
C THR A 475 20.70 -1.62 17.31
N LYS A 476 21.56 -0.70 17.76
CA LYS A 476 22.87 -1.03 18.32
C LYS A 476 22.91 -0.68 19.79
N ASN A 477 23.37 -1.63 20.60
CA ASN A 477 23.68 -1.38 22.01
C ASN A 477 25.19 -1.16 22.18
N ILE A 478 25.55 -0.12 22.93
CA ILE A 478 26.93 0.20 23.31
C ILE A 478 27.00 0.10 24.85
N MET A 479 27.80 -0.85 25.34
CA MET A 479 28.06 -1.02 26.77
C MET A 479 29.33 -0.28 27.15
N ILE A 480 29.20 0.61 28.13
CA ILE A 480 30.30 1.44 28.61
C ILE A 480 30.60 1.06 30.07
N ASN A 481 31.82 0.60 30.30
CA ASN A 481 32.33 0.42 31.66
C ASN A 481 32.94 1.75 32.13
N LEU A 482 32.39 2.28 33.23
CA LEU A 482 32.84 3.52 33.86
C LEU A 482 33.83 3.26 35.01
N LYS A 483 33.99 1.99 35.42
CA LYS A 483 34.93 1.61 36.46
C LYS A 483 36.37 1.64 35.93
N GLU A 484 37.28 2.27 36.66
CA GLU A 484 38.73 2.22 36.35
C GLU A 484 39.28 0.84 36.71
N GLY A 485 40.29 0.42 35.93
CA GLY A 485 40.99 -0.83 36.12
C GLY A 485 40.38 -2.04 35.43
N THR A 486 40.81 -3.22 35.79
CA THR A 486 40.40 -4.48 35.18
C THR A 486 39.12 -4.99 35.81
N THR A 487 38.41 -5.88 35.12
CA THR A 487 37.24 -6.58 35.66
C THR A 487 37.61 -7.62 36.70
N GLY A 488 38.87 -7.99 36.80
CA GLY A 488 39.39 -9.02 37.72
C GLY A 488 39.09 -10.47 37.29
N LEU A 489 38.34 -10.66 36.18
CA LEU A 489 37.91 -12.01 35.77
C LEU A 489 39.06 -12.90 35.31
N TYR A 490 40.10 -12.28 34.69
CA TYR A 490 41.29 -12.96 34.15
C TYR A 490 42.62 -12.36 34.69
N ASP A 491 42.58 -11.78 35.90
CA ASP A 491 43.82 -11.28 36.51
C ASP A 491 44.73 -12.47 36.84
N VAL A 492 45.83 -12.58 36.05
CA VAL A 492 46.90 -13.53 36.35
C VAL A 492 47.74 -12.92 37.47
N LYS A 493 47.72 -13.51 38.67
CA LYS A 493 48.58 -13.14 39.81
C LYS A 493 50.04 -13.54 39.57
#